data_0c158a7dcf18eb3f933047a7150d5c23
#
_entry.id   0c158a7dcf18eb3f933047a7150d5c23
#
_cell.length_a   1.000
_cell.length_b   1.000
_cell.length_c   1.000
_cell.angle_alpha   90.00
_cell.angle_beta   90.00
_cell.angle_gamma   90.00
#
_symmetry.space_group_name_H-M   'P 1'
#
loop_
_entity.id
_entity.type
_entity.pdbx_description
1 polymer ?
#
loop_
_entity_poly.entity_id
_entity_poly.type
_entity_poly.pdbx_seq_one_letter_code
_entity_poly.pdbx_strand_id
1 'polypeptide(L)'
;MNMLFKDFTREINPHQAYRIKKLKNQLAQAENYTEWKSIALRIDEESGAQEWKYDNCSPYFDAEVITHRLGLLKRYRQQKRTTDLMYLLREGLSYDIANIAHPMLFTATYVGTKKIIEDYIEEVSRGLAFVASTDCQYLDKQQKIEFFQHCQKAFGQPAMMFSGGATLGLFHTGVCKALLEQDLMPKVLSGSSAGAIMTAMLGRATPAEMLSILNGENFFTDAFQFRGFREVLKGNGGLADVKHLKNFLIANLGDVTFEEAFKQSGLYNNVAVAPYDASQNPRIMSTFTSPDLLVWSAVLASCAVPILFPPVKLTSKRH
;
A
#
# COMPACT_ATOMS: atom_id res chain seq x y z
N MET A 1 -11.20 1.31 20.48
CA MET A 1 -9.83 0.77 20.60
C MET A 1 -9.61 -0.11 21.83
N ASN A 2 -10.64 -0.44 22.61
CA ASN A 2 -10.56 -1.22 23.86
C ASN A 2 -11.22 -2.62 23.80
N MET A 3 -11.64 -3.11 22.65
CA MET A 3 -12.35 -4.38 22.53
C MET A 3 -11.50 -5.57 22.07
N LEU A 4 -10.28 -5.32 21.58
CA LEU A 4 -9.43 -6.31 20.91
C LEU A 4 -8.42 -7.04 21.82
N PHE A 5 -8.26 -6.61 23.07
CA PHE A 5 -7.36 -7.25 24.04
C PHE A 5 -8.06 -8.25 25.00
N LYS A 6 -9.36 -8.50 24.82
CA LYS A 6 -10.12 -9.35 25.76
C LYS A 6 -9.83 -10.85 25.64
N ASP A 7 -9.32 -11.33 24.53
CA ASP A 7 -8.99 -12.76 24.35
C ASP A 7 -7.62 -13.15 24.91
N PHE A 8 -6.85 -12.20 25.44
CA PHE A 8 -5.51 -12.39 26.01
C PHE A 8 -5.37 -11.86 27.43
N THR A 9 -6.44 -11.87 28.22
CA THR A 9 -6.32 -11.53 29.66
C THR A 9 -5.79 -12.72 30.45
N ARG A 10 -4.48 -12.98 30.32
CA ARG A 10 -3.74 -13.47 31.48
C ARG A 10 -3.90 -12.42 32.58
N GLU A 11 -4.21 -12.81 33.81
CA GLU A 11 -4.28 -11.85 34.91
C GLU A 11 -2.91 -11.19 35.06
N ILE A 12 -2.81 -9.97 34.52
CA ILE A 12 -1.60 -9.15 34.61
C ILE A 12 -1.55 -8.64 36.04
N ASN A 13 -0.55 -9.03 36.81
CA ASN A 13 -0.39 -8.54 38.17
C ASN A 13 -0.06 -7.02 38.17
N PRO A 14 -0.32 -6.29 39.28
CA PRO A 14 -0.14 -4.82 39.33
C PRO A 14 1.29 -4.37 38.97
N HIS A 15 2.31 -5.11 39.34
CA HIS A 15 3.71 -4.80 39.01
C HIS A 15 3.99 -4.93 37.51
N GLN A 16 3.44 -5.92 36.85
CA GLN A 16 3.54 -6.14 35.40
C GLN A 16 2.79 -5.03 34.64
N ALA A 17 1.59 -4.69 35.10
CA ALA A 17 0.81 -3.57 34.53
C ALA A 17 1.58 -2.23 34.60
N TYR A 18 2.24 -1.97 35.73
CA TYR A 18 3.09 -0.79 35.89
C TYR A 18 4.28 -0.79 34.92
N ARG A 19 4.99 -1.93 34.77
CA ARG A 19 6.11 -2.05 33.81
C ARG A 19 5.66 -1.83 32.38
N ILE A 20 4.54 -2.43 31.96
CA ILE A 20 3.97 -2.24 30.61
C ILE A 20 3.61 -0.77 30.40
N LYS A 21 2.99 -0.10 31.37
CA LYS A 21 2.66 1.34 31.28
C LYS A 21 3.91 2.20 31.10
N LYS A 22 4.97 1.90 31.84
CA LYS A 22 6.26 2.61 31.69
C LYS A 22 6.87 2.39 30.30
N LEU A 23 6.86 1.16 29.79
CA LEU A 23 7.34 0.83 28.44
C LEU A 23 6.52 1.53 27.36
N LYS A 24 5.19 1.62 27.49
CA LYS A 24 4.33 2.36 26.55
C LYS A 24 4.67 3.85 26.50
N ASN A 25 5.00 4.44 27.63
CA ASN A 25 5.46 5.84 27.66
C ASN A 25 6.81 6.02 26.96
N GLN A 26 7.74 5.07 27.13
CA GLN A 26 9.02 5.07 26.40
C GLN A 26 8.80 4.84 24.90
N LEU A 27 7.90 3.94 24.52
CA LEU A 27 7.56 3.67 23.12
C LEU A 27 7.05 4.92 22.40
N ALA A 28 6.25 5.74 23.10
CA ALA A 28 5.73 7.00 22.56
C ALA A 28 6.81 8.08 22.37
N GLN A 29 7.99 7.92 22.99
CA GLN A 29 9.12 8.84 22.92
C GLN A 29 10.25 8.32 22.02
N ALA A 30 10.08 7.13 21.41
CA ALA A 30 11.10 6.54 20.56
C ALA A 30 11.34 7.41 19.31
N GLU A 31 12.58 7.76 19.06
CA GLU A 31 12.97 8.65 17.96
C GLU A 31 13.22 7.92 16.64
N ASN A 32 13.43 6.59 16.69
CA ASN A 32 13.69 5.77 15.51
C ASN A 32 13.09 4.38 15.63
N TYR A 33 12.99 3.69 14.48
CA TYR A 33 12.39 2.35 14.41
C TYR A 33 13.14 1.30 15.24
N THR A 34 14.45 1.37 15.33
CA THR A 34 15.26 0.39 16.09
C THR A 34 14.96 0.48 17.58
N GLU A 35 14.89 1.69 18.11
CA GLU A 35 14.51 1.95 19.49
C GLU A 35 13.07 1.54 19.74
N TRP A 36 12.14 1.99 18.88
CA TRP A 36 10.73 1.60 18.94
C TRP A 36 10.58 0.09 18.98
N LYS A 37 11.23 -0.64 18.07
CA LYS A 37 11.15 -2.09 17.96
C LYS A 37 11.66 -2.79 19.22
N SER A 38 12.76 -2.31 19.80
CA SER A 38 13.33 -2.89 21.01
C SER A 38 12.38 -2.77 22.21
N ILE A 39 11.72 -1.62 22.35
CA ILE A 39 10.73 -1.37 23.40
C ILE A 39 9.45 -2.17 23.15
N ALA A 40 9.00 -2.23 21.91
CA ALA A 40 7.82 -2.99 21.48
C ALA A 40 7.96 -4.49 21.79
N LEU A 41 9.11 -5.08 21.48
CA LEU A 41 9.40 -6.48 21.83
C LEU A 41 9.35 -6.75 23.35
N ARG A 42 9.84 -5.82 24.17
CA ARG A 42 9.74 -5.91 25.62
C ARG A 42 8.29 -5.80 26.11
N ILE A 43 7.46 -5.01 25.46
CA ILE A 43 6.02 -4.96 25.75
C ILE A 43 5.37 -6.31 25.41
N ASP A 44 5.68 -6.87 24.24
CA ASP A 44 5.14 -8.17 23.82
C ASP A 44 5.56 -9.30 24.80
N GLU A 45 6.80 -9.27 25.30
CA GLU A 45 7.28 -10.21 26.33
C GLU A 45 6.55 -10.03 27.66
N GLU A 46 6.52 -8.82 28.19
CA GLU A 46 5.87 -8.52 29.48
C GLU A 46 4.36 -8.74 29.45
N SER A 47 3.71 -8.57 28.32
CA SER A 47 2.26 -8.81 28.17
C SER A 47 1.89 -10.29 27.98
N GLY A 48 2.87 -11.17 27.73
CA GLY A 48 2.63 -12.57 27.37
C GLY A 48 2.25 -12.77 25.89
N ALA A 49 2.30 -11.71 25.08
CA ALA A 49 2.00 -11.78 23.65
C ALA A 49 2.97 -12.67 22.88
N GLN A 50 4.18 -12.90 23.41
CA GLN A 50 5.12 -13.86 22.84
C GLN A 50 4.58 -15.31 22.89
N GLU A 51 3.90 -15.71 23.97
CA GLU A 51 3.30 -17.05 24.08
C GLU A 51 2.24 -17.26 22.99
N TRP A 52 1.43 -16.21 22.71
CA TRP A 52 0.44 -16.24 21.64
C TRP A 52 1.05 -16.50 20.26
N LYS A 53 2.26 -16.04 19.98
CA LYS A 53 2.93 -16.30 18.69
C LYS A 53 3.18 -17.77 18.44
N TYR A 54 3.47 -18.53 19.50
CA TYR A 54 3.79 -19.96 19.41
C TYR A 54 2.56 -20.85 19.49
N ASP A 55 1.44 -20.33 19.95
CA ASP A 55 0.18 -21.05 19.91
C ASP A 55 -0.43 -20.97 18.52
N ASN A 56 -0.53 -22.09 17.80
CA ASN A 56 -1.09 -22.16 16.47
C ASN A 56 -2.62 -22.23 16.45
N CYS A 57 -3.28 -22.38 17.62
CA CYS A 57 -4.73 -22.36 17.70
C CYS A 57 -5.25 -20.94 17.43
N SER A 58 -6.04 -20.78 16.39
CA SER A 58 -6.63 -19.49 16.03
C SER A 58 -7.82 -19.69 15.08
N PRO A 59 -8.92 -18.97 15.28
CA PRO A 59 -10.05 -19.02 14.35
C PRO A 59 -9.81 -18.18 13.07
N TYR A 60 -8.69 -17.45 13.01
CA TYR A 60 -8.45 -16.44 11.97
C TYR A 60 -7.65 -16.96 10.77
N PHE A 61 -7.00 -18.13 10.88
CA PHE A 61 -6.25 -18.75 9.78
C PHE A 61 -6.22 -20.28 9.93
N ASP A 62 -5.94 -20.98 8.83
CA ASP A 62 -5.79 -22.43 8.84
C ASP A 62 -4.34 -22.84 9.11
N ALA A 63 -4.07 -23.14 10.37
CA ALA A 63 -2.73 -23.53 10.83
C ALA A 63 -2.27 -24.88 10.27
N GLU A 64 -3.18 -25.81 9.97
CA GLU A 64 -2.84 -27.14 9.43
C GLU A 64 -2.31 -27.01 8.02
N VAL A 65 -3.00 -26.24 7.17
CA VAL A 65 -2.57 -25.94 5.81
C VAL A 65 -1.19 -25.30 5.80
N ILE A 66 -0.95 -24.27 6.65
CA ILE A 66 0.36 -23.59 6.72
C ILE A 66 1.45 -24.51 7.22
N THR A 67 1.19 -25.29 8.25
CA THR A 67 2.16 -26.27 8.80
C THR A 67 2.55 -27.30 7.75
N HIS A 68 1.56 -27.87 7.04
CA HIS A 68 1.80 -28.86 5.99
C HIS A 68 2.65 -28.26 4.85
N ARG A 69 2.27 -27.08 4.35
CA ARG A 69 3.00 -26.42 3.26
C ARG A 69 4.41 -26.03 3.66
N LEU A 70 4.61 -25.50 4.87
CA LEU A 70 5.94 -25.20 5.41
C LEU A 70 6.82 -26.45 5.45
N GLY A 71 6.28 -27.57 5.91
CA GLY A 71 6.99 -28.86 5.93
C GLY A 71 7.41 -29.34 4.53
N LEU A 72 6.52 -29.20 3.54
CA LEU A 72 6.83 -29.53 2.14
C LEU A 72 7.89 -28.61 1.53
N LEU A 73 7.76 -27.30 1.71
CA LEU A 73 8.74 -26.31 1.22
C LEU A 73 10.14 -26.60 1.75
N LYS A 74 10.28 -26.79 3.07
CA LYS A 74 11.55 -27.14 3.71
C LYS A 74 12.13 -28.43 3.15
N ARG A 75 11.31 -29.48 3.05
CA ARG A 75 11.71 -30.78 2.52
C ARG A 75 12.23 -30.70 1.08
N TYR A 76 11.44 -30.08 0.20
CA TYR A 76 11.82 -30.01 -1.22
C TYR A 76 13.08 -29.17 -1.44
N ARG A 77 13.22 -28.05 -0.73
CA ARG A 77 14.43 -27.23 -0.79
C ARG A 77 15.66 -27.99 -0.28
N GLN A 78 15.56 -28.64 0.89
CA GLN A 78 16.68 -29.42 1.48
C GLN A 78 17.09 -30.61 0.61
N GLN A 79 16.13 -31.29 0.00
CA GLN A 79 16.36 -32.40 -0.91
C GLN A 79 16.72 -31.97 -2.32
N LYS A 80 16.81 -30.66 -2.60
CA LYS A 80 17.09 -30.10 -3.94
C LYS A 80 16.09 -30.56 -5.02
N ARG A 81 14.87 -30.86 -4.64
CA ARG A 81 13.76 -31.21 -5.52
C ARG A 81 13.19 -29.96 -6.17
N THR A 82 13.95 -29.37 -7.09
CA THR A 82 13.66 -28.04 -7.63
C THR A 82 12.31 -27.96 -8.34
N THR A 83 11.97 -28.97 -9.15
CA THR A 83 10.68 -28.99 -9.88
C THR A 83 9.49 -29.02 -8.92
N ASP A 84 9.53 -29.87 -7.89
CA ASP A 84 8.45 -29.97 -6.90
C ASP A 84 8.36 -28.68 -6.06
N LEU A 85 9.50 -28.08 -5.72
CA LEU A 85 9.55 -26.79 -5.03
C LEU A 85 8.91 -25.68 -5.87
N MET A 86 9.25 -25.58 -7.15
CA MET A 86 8.68 -24.61 -8.07
C MET A 86 7.16 -24.78 -8.22
N TYR A 87 6.70 -26.02 -8.32
CA TYR A 87 5.26 -26.32 -8.39
C TYR A 87 4.56 -25.83 -7.12
N LEU A 88 5.08 -26.23 -5.94
CA LEU A 88 4.51 -25.85 -4.64
C LEU A 88 4.53 -24.33 -4.41
N LEU A 89 5.60 -23.64 -4.80
CA LEU A 89 5.70 -22.19 -4.74
C LEU A 89 4.66 -21.53 -5.64
N ARG A 90 4.53 -21.97 -6.90
CA ARG A 90 3.57 -21.40 -7.85
C ARG A 90 2.12 -21.56 -7.39
N GLU A 91 1.78 -22.75 -6.89
CA GLU A 91 0.45 -23.05 -6.38
C GLU A 91 0.11 -22.23 -5.12
N GLY A 92 1.09 -22.00 -4.24
CA GLY A 92 0.89 -21.39 -2.94
C GLY A 92 1.24 -19.91 -2.84
N LEU A 93 1.67 -19.28 -3.94
CA LEU A 93 2.02 -17.87 -3.93
C LEU A 93 0.75 -17.02 -4.07
N SER A 94 -0.13 -17.11 -3.07
CA SER A 94 -1.32 -16.29 -2.93
C SER A 94 -1.12 -15.32 -1.78
N TYR A 95 -1.58 -14.09 -1.93
CA TYR A 95 -1.50 -13.05 -0.92
C TYR A 95 -2.09 -13.49 0.43
N ASP A 96 -3.19 -14.22 0.40
CA ASP A 96 -3.94 -14.63 1.61
C ASP A 96 -4.19 -16.13 1.64
N ILE A 97 -3.16 -16.92 1.40
CA ILE A 97 -3.28 -18.38 1.52
C ILE A 97 -3.65 -18.77 2.95
N ALA A 98 -4.66 -19.61 3.10
CA ALA A 98 -5.14 -20.06 4.40
C ALA A 98 -5.50 -18.90 5.36
N ASN A 99 -5.84 -17.73 4.83
CA ASN A 99 -6.24 -16.52 5.55
C ASN A 99 -5.13 -15.93 6.48
N ILE A 100 -3.86 -16.11 6.12
CA ILE A 100 -2.72 -15.60 6.91
C ILE A 100 -2.62 -14.07 6.95
N ALA A 101 -3.30 -13.36 6.05
CA ALA A 101 -3.38 -11.90 6.02
C ALA A 101 -4.53 -11.33 6.85
N HIS A 102 -5.28 -12.17 7.59
CA HIS A 102 -6.41 -11.70 8.39
C HIS A 102 -5.97 -10.63 9.41
N PRO A 103 -6.63 -9.44 9.45
CA PRO A 103 -6.17 -8.30 10.26
C PRO A 103 -5.99 -8.62 11.74
N MET A 104 -6.82 -9.51 12.31
CA MET A 104 -6.73 -9.89 13.72
C MET A 104 -5.41 -10.57 14.09
N LEU A 105 -4.71 -11.16 13.14
CA LEU A 105 -3.40 -11.78 13.35
C LEU A 105 -2.28 -10.75 13.58
N PHE A 106 -2.54 -9.48 13.29
CA PHE A 106 -1.56 -8.38 13.41
C PHE A 106 -1.92 -7.38 14.52
N THR A 107 -2.90 -7.70 15.36
CA THR A 107 -3.36 -6.82 16.45
C THR A 107 -2.95 -7.28 17.83
N ALA A 108 -2.54 -8.53 17.98
CA ALA A 108 -2.23 -9.15 19.27
C ALA A 108 -0.81 -8.79 19.77
N THR A 109 0.09 -8.43 18.88
CA THR A 109 1.50 -8.11 19.18
C THR A 109 1.89 -6.77 18.56
N TYR A 110 2.88 -6.11 19.12
CA TYR A 110 3.48 -4.90 18.51
C TYR A 110 4.41 -5.27 17.35
N VAL A 111 5.09 -6.42 17.44
CA VAL A 111 6.08 -6.84 16.44
C VAL A 111 5.74 -8.24 15.93
N GLY A 112 5.48 -8.35 14.63
CA GLY A 112 5.23 -9.62 13.96
C GLY A 112 3.84 -10.21 14.23
N THR A 113 3.70 -11.52 14.00
CA THR A 113 2.45 -12.28 14.13
C THR A 113 2.73 -13.71 14.63
N LYS A 114 1.85 -14.68 14.32
CA LYS A 114 2.05 -16.10 14.62
C LYS A 114 3.37 -16.61 14.04
N LYS A 115 4.19 -17.27 14.85
CA LYS A 115 5.52 -17.75 14.45
C LYS A 115 5.47 -18.67 13.24
N ILE A 116 4.46 -19.51 13.14
CA ILE A 116 4.26 -20.40 11.98
C ILE A 116 4.04 -19.63 10.68
N ILE A 117 3.36 -18.47 10.71
CA ILE A 117 3.14 -17.59 9.55
C ILE A 117 4.46 -16.93 9.15
N GLU A 118 5.21 -16.41 10.14
CA GLU A 118 6.53 -15.82 9.88
C GLU A 118 7.49 -16.83 9.24
N ASP A 119 7.54 -18.04 9.81
CA ASP A 119 8.37 -19.13 9.28
C ASP A 119 7.97 -19.57 7.89
N TYR A 120 6.65 -19.57 7.58
CA TYR A 120 6.15 -19.89 6.25
C TYR A 120 6.59 -18.84 5.23
N ILE A 121 6.41 -17.55 5.53
CA ILE A 121 6.81 -16.45 4.64
C ILE A 121 8.33 -16.46 4.41
N GLU A 122 9.10 -16.68 5.47
CA GLU A 122 10.55 -16.78 5.37
C GLU A 122 10.98 -17.98 4.50
N GLU A 123 10.34 -19.14 4.66
CA GLU A 123 10.67 -20.32 3.86
C GLU A 123 10.25 -20.16 2.40
N VAL A 124 9.12 -19.48 2.10
CA VAL A 124 8.74 -19.10 0.73
C VAL A 124 9.84 -18.23 0.11
N SER A 125 10.30 -17.20 0.83
CA SER A 125 11.39 -16.32 0.37
C SER A 125 12.69 -17.10 0.11
N ARG A 126 13.07 -18.00 1.03
CA ARG A 126 14.22 -18.89 0.87
C ARG A 126 14.07 -19.83 -0.34
N GLY A 127 12.87 -20.37 -0.54
CA GLY A 127 12.55 -21.21 -1.69
C GLY A 127 12.71 -20.47 -3.01
N LEU A 128 12.19 -19.25 -3.12
CA LEU A 128 12.33 -18.39 -4.29
C LEU A 128 13.81 -18.05 -4.56
N ALA A 129 14.55 -17.66 -3.51
CA ALA A 129 15.99 -17.37 -3.61
C ALA A 129 16.78 -18.63 -4.04
N PHE A 130 16.42 -19.80 -3.52
CA PHE A 130 17.02 -21.07 -3.92
C PHE A 130 16.81 -21.35 -5.42
N VAL A 131 15.58 -21.20 -5.93
CA VAL A 131 15.30 -21.39 -7.38
C VAL A 131 16.08 -20.39 -8.23
N ALA A 132 16.19 -19.13 -7.78
CA ALA A 132 16.94 -18.10 -8.50
C ALA A 132 18.43 -18.42 -8.61
N SER A 133 19.06 -18.87 -7.50
CA SER A 133 20.51 -19.10 -7.39
C SER A 133 20.96 -20.49 -7.82
N THR A 134 20.05 -21.47 -7.90
CA THR A 134 20.43 -22.86 -8.18
C THR A 134 20.91 -23.01 -9.62
N ASP A 135 22.13 -23.50 -9.79
CA ASP A 135 22.63 -24.05 -11.04
C ASP A 135 21.98 -25.41 -11.29
N CYS A 136 20.72 -25.34 -11.70
CA CYS A 136 19.97 -26.54 -12.01
C CYS A 136 20.23 -26.91 -13.47
N GLN A 137 20.85 -28.04 -13.69
CA GLN A 137 21.13 -28.55 -15.04
C GLN A 137 19.85 -28.80 -15.87
N TYR A 138 18.69 -28.84 -15.19
CA TYR A 138 17.38 -29.11 -15.80
C TYR A 138 16.52 -27.86 -16.02
N LEU A 139 17.01 -26.68 -15.63
CA LEU A 139 16.29 -25.40 -15.78
C LEU A 139 17.18 -24.40 -16.49
N ASP A 140 16.81 -24.04 -17.70
CA ASP A 140 17.44 -22.95 -18.40
C ASP A 140 17.02 -21.57 -17.84
N LYS A 141 17.74 -20.55 -18.27
CA LYS A 141 17.47 -19.16 -17.83
C LYS A 141 16.05 -18.70 -18.18
N GLN A 142 15.54 -19.13 -19.35
CA GLN A 142 14.22 -18.75 -19.83
C GLN A 142 13.12 -19.35 -18.95
N GLN A 143 13.23 -20.62 -18.60
CA GLN A 143 12.29 -21.31 -17.71
C GLN A 143 12.25 -20.68 -16.30
N LYS A 144 13.40 -20.23 -15.78
CA LYS A 144 13.45 -19.48 -14.52
C LYS A 144 12.71 -18.13 -14.64
N ILE A 145 12.94 -17.37 -15.70
CA ILE A 145 12.26 -16.10 -15.95
C ILE A 145 10.75 -16.32 -16.03
N GLU A 146 10.29 -17.29 -16.78
CA GLU A 146 8.86 -17.64 -16.90
C GLU A 146 8.25 -18.04 -15.55
N PHE A 147 8.97 -18.83 -14.75
CA PHE A 147 8.54 -19.17 -13.41
C PHE A 147 8.32 -17.93 -12.54
N PHE A 148 9.30 -17.00 -12.49
CA PHE A 148 9.16 -15.78 -11.69
C PHE A 148 8.08 -14.84 -12.22
N GLN A 149 7.90 -14.76 -13.53
CA GLN A 149 6.78 -14.01 -14.12
C GLN A 149 5.42 -14.58 -13.72
N HIS A 150 5.28 -15.91 -13.68
CA HIS A 150 4.08 -16.56 -13.20
C HIS A 150 3.85 -16.31 -11.69
N CYS A 151 4.90 -16.43 -10.88
CA CYS A 151 4.84 -16.11 -9.46
C CYS A 151 4.39 -14.67 -9.21
N GLN A 152 4.96 -13.71 -9.94
CA GLN A 152 4.59 -12.30 -9.85
C GLN A 152 3.11 -12.07 -10.22
N LYS A 153 2.62 -12.72 -11.26
CA LYS A 153 1.21 -12.62 -11.67
C LYS A 153 0.27 -13.25 -10.64
N ALA A 154 0.65 -14.40 -10.06
CA ALA A 154 -0.16 -15.10 -9.07
C ALA A 154 -0.23 -14.34 -7.74
N PHE A 155 0.89 -13.79 -7.27
CA PHE A 155 0.96 -13.00 -6.05
C PHE A 155 0.26 -11.64 -6.20
N GLY A 156 0.29 -11.06 -7.40
CA GLY A 156 -0.19 -9.72 -7.68
C GLY A 156 0.84 -8.64 -7.35
N GLN A 157 0.39 -7.39 -7.45
CA GLN A 157 1.23 -6.24 -7.15
C GLN A 157 0.59 -5.41 -6.03
N PRO A 158 1.37 -4.89 -5.08
CA PRO A 158 0.86 -3.96 -4.11
C PRO A 158 0.39 -2.68 -4.80
N ALA A 159 -0.71 -2.11 -4.32
CA ALA A 159 -1.22 -0.83 -4.76
C ALA A 159 -1.21 0.16 -3.60
N MET A 160 -0.77 1.39 -3.87
CA MET A 160 -0.89 2.49 -2.92
C MET A 160 -2.20 3.23 -3.17
N MET A 161 -3.06 3.29 -2.16
CA MET A 161 -4.35 3.94 -2.24
C MET A 161 -4.34 5.22 -1.40
N PHE A 162 -4.42 6.37 -2.07
CA PHE A 162 -4.44 7.68 -1.44
C PHE A 162 -5.87 8.15 -1.22
N SER A 163 -6.24 8.37 0.03
CA SER A 163 -7.54 8.89 0.39
C SER A 163 -7.70 10.37 0.00
N GLY A 164 -8.93 10.82 -0.16
CA GLY A 164 -9.27 12.23 -0.12
C GLY A 164 -9.02 12.81 1.27
N GLY A 165 -9.10 14.13 1.40
CA GLY A 165 -8.90 14.78 2.69
C GLY A 165 -8.49 16.24 2.59
N ALA A 166 -8.72 16.88 1.44
CA ALA A 166 -8.34 18.28 1.22
C ALA A 166 -6.87 18.54 1.57
N THR A 167 -6.59 19.50 2.46
CA THR A 167 -5.23 19.83 2.90
C THR A 167 -4.51 18.70 3.63
N LEU A 168 -5.23 17.75 4.21
CA LEU A 168 -4.62 16.56 4.83
C LEU A 168 -3.94 15.64 3.80
N GLY A 169 -4.25 15.81 2.51
CA GLY A 169 -3.52 15.11 1.44
C GLY A 169 -2.01 15.40 1.41
N LEU A 170 -1.54 16.49 2.04
CA LEU A 170 -0.12 16.77 2.18
C LEU A 170 0.64 15.71 2.98
N PHE A 171 -0.03 14.98 3.90
CA PHE A 171 0.61 13.88 4.61
C PHE A 171 1.03 12.72 3.69
N HIS A 172 0.38 12.57 2.53
CA HIS A 172 0.76 11.56 1.54
C HIS A 172 2.20 11.77 1.06
N THR A 173 2.70 13.02 0.99
CA THR A 173 4.07 13.30 0.54
C THR A 173 5.11 12.64 1.45
N GLY A 174 4.92 12.73 2.76
CA GLY A 174 5.83 12.11 3.74
C GLY A 174 5.84 10.59 3.64
N VAL A 175 4.66 9.97 3.46
CA VAL A 175 4.54 8.51 3.27
C VAL A 175 5.23 8.08 1.98
N CYS A 176 4.96 8.76 0.86
CA CYS A 176 5.59 8.46 -0.43
C CYS A 176 7.11 8.63 -0.38
N LYS A 177 7.60 9.70 0.28
CA LYS A 177 9.03 9.94 0.46
C LYS A 177 9.69 8.79 1.20
N ALA A 178 9.13 8.37 2.33
CA ALA A 178 9.66 7.26 3.12
C ALA A 178 9.69 5.94 2.32
N LEU A 179 8.65 5.64 1.53
CA LEU A 179 8.61 4.45 0.68
C LEU A 179 9.62 4.53 -0.46
N LEU A 180 9.76 5.69 -1.09
CA LEU A 180 10.71 5.90 -2.19
C LEU A 180 12.17 5.78 -1.71
N GLU A 181 12.49 6.35 -0.55
CA GLU A 181 13.83 6.26 0.06
C GLU A 181 14.23 4.83 0.44
N GLN A 182 13.24 3.95 0.64
CA GLN A 182 13.46 2.52 0.95
C GLN A 182 13.29 1.60 -0.27
N ASP A 183 13.09 2.15 -1.48
CA ASP A 183 12.81 1.40 -2.71
C ASP A 183 11.57 0.48 -2.59
N LEU A 184 10.58 0.94 -1.83
CA LEU A 184 9.33 0.21 -1.57
C LEU A 184 8.10 0.85 -2.24
N MET A 185 8.30 1.83 -3.12
CA MET A 185 7.19 2.53 -3.77
C MET A 185 6.43 1.59 -4.72
N PRO A 186 5.12 1.34 -4.50
CA PRO A 186 4.33 0.50 -5.40
C PRO A 186 4.21 1.10 -6.80
N LYS A 187 4.17 0.23 -7.81
CA LYS A 187 3.95 0.66 -9.21
C LYS A 187 2.51 1.00 -9.54
N VAL A 188 1.56 0.59 -8.70
CA VAL A 188 0.14 0.87 -8.88
C VAL A 188 -0.26 1.92 -7.85
N LEU A 189 -0.68 3.08 -8.34
CA LEU A 189 -1.15 4.19 -7.53
C LEU A 189 -2.63 4.42 -7.81
N SER A 190 -3.41 4.62 -6.76
CA SER A 190 -4.83 4.96 -6.87
C SER A 190 -5.16 6.10 -5.93
N GLY A 191 -5.98 7.04 -6.38
CA GLY A 191 -6.33 8.18 -5.55
C GLY A 191 -7.72 8.74 -5.82
N SER A 192 -8.22 9.44 -4.82
CA SER A 192 -9.48 10.18 -4.87
C SER A 192 -9.29 11.58 -4.30
N SER A 193 -9.81 12.61 -4.94
CA SER A 193 -9.70 14.01 -4.51
C SER A 193 -8.24 14.44 -4.30
N ALA A 194 -7.85 14.85 -3.09
CA ALA A 194 -6.45 15.18 -2.77
C ALA A 194 -5.49 14.01 -3.08
N GLY A 195 -5.93 12.77 -2.85
CA GLY A 195 -5.17 11.58 -3.23
C GLY A 195 -5.04 11.40 -4.74
N ALA A 196 -6.02 11.85 -5.53
CA ALA A 196 -5.92 11.85 -6.99
C ALA A 196 -4.87 12.86 -7.49
N ILE A 197 -4.75 14.02 -6.83
CA ILE A 197 -3.67 14.99 -7.10
C ILE A 197 -2.30 14.33 -6.88
N MET A 198 -2.12 13.68 -5.74
CA MET A 198 -0.86 12.99 -5.42
C MET A 198 -0.55 11.87 -6.43
N THR A 199 -1.54 11.01 -6.72
CA THR A 199 -1.41 9.95 -7.72
C THR A 199 -0.97 10.49 -9.08
N ALA A 200 -1.59 11.57 -9.53
CA ALA A 200 -1.30 12.19 -10.83
C ALA A 200 0.09 12.85 -10.86
N MET A 201 0.46 13.53 -9.79
CA MET A 201 1.78 14.18 -9.68
C MET A 201 2.92 13.16 -9.75
N LEU A 202 2.82 12.08 -8.96
CA LEU A 202 3.82 11.01 -8.96
C LEU A 202 3.77 10.19 -10.24
N GLY A 203 2.56 9.91 -10.71
CA GLY A 203 2.36 9.02 -11.85
C GLY A 203 2.72 9.60 -13.21
N ARG A 204 3.05 10.89 -13.30
CA ARG A 204 3.66 11.49 -14.48
C ARG A 204 5.15 11.77 -14.33
N ALA A 205 5.68 11.68 -13.10
CA ALA A 205 7.05 12.07 -12.79
C ALA A 205 8.04 10.94 -13.09
N THR A 206 9.20 11.28 -13.58
CA THR A 206 10.36 10.38 -13.58
C THR A 206 10.83 10.12 -12.15
N PRO A 207 11.59 9.07 -11.86
CA PRO A 207 12.10 8.80 -10.52
C PRO A 207 12.87 9.97 -9.89
N ALA A 208 13.63 10.72 -10.69
CA ALA A 208 14.35 11.91 -10.21
C ALA A 208 13.41 13.07 -9.85
N GLU A 209 12.38 13.31 -10.69
CA GLU A 209 11.37 14.32 -10.43
C GLU A 209 10.50 14.00 -9.21
N MET A 210 10.24 12.70 -8.93
CA MET A 210 9.49 12.29 -7.75
C MET A 210 10.13 12.78 -6.46
N LEU A 211 11.45 12.63 -6.30
CA LEU A 211 12.17 13.13 -5.13
C LEU A 211 12.05 14.65 -5.00
N SER A 212 12.20 15.38 -6.10
CA SER A 212 12.05 16.82 -6.12
C SER A 212 10.63 17.27 -5.72
N ILE A 213 9.60 16.60 -6.24
CA ILE A 213 8.19 16.83 -5.88
C ILE A 213 7.98 16.56 -4.37
N LEU A 214 8.49 15.45 -3.85
CA LEU A 214 8.31 15.05 -2.46
C LEU A 214 9.13 15.90 -1.46
N ASN A 215 10.21 16.54 -1.91
CA ASN A 215 10.95 17.52 -1.15
C ASN A 215 10.35 18.93 -1.22
N GLY A 216 9.33 19.15 -2.03
CA GLY A 216 8.67 20.44 -2.20
C GLY A 216 9.40 21.43 -3.11
N GLU A 217 10.47 21.01 -3.80
CA GLU A 217 11.31 21.88 -4.62
C GLU A 217 10.59 22.35 -5.90
N ASN A 218 9.72 21.50 -6.47
CA ASN A 218 8.94 21.79 -7.68
C ASN A 218 7.42 21.60 -7.44
N PHE A 219 7.01 21.69 -6.19
CA PHE A 219 5.62 21.60 -5.82
C PHE A 219 5.05 23.01 -5.75
N PHE A 220 4.24 23.39 -6.73
CA PHE A 220 3.46 24.60 -6.60
C PHE A 220 2.45 24.39 -5.48
N THR A 221 2.82 24.79 -4.26
CA THR A 221 2.00 24.62 -3.04
C THR A 221 0.71 25.45 -3.08
N ASP A 222 0.56 26.32 -4.06
CA ASP A 222 -0.61 27.20 -4.22
C ASP A 222 -1.94 26.43 -4.32
N ALA A 223 -1.92 25.16 -4.76
CA ALA A 223 -3.10 24.30 -4.72
C ALA A 223 -3.59 24.00 -3.32
N PHE A 224 -2.66 23.87 -2.39
CA PHE A 224 -2.96 23.54 -1.01
C PHE A 224 -3.08 24.79 -0.12
N GLN A 225 -2.64 25.95 -0.62
CA GLN A 225 -2.95 27.26 -0.05
C GLN A 225 -4.40 27.69 -0.35
N PHE A 226 -5.32 26.73 -0.39
CA PHE A 226 -6.73 26.95 -0.62
C PHE A 226 -7.31 27.91 0.44
N ARG A 227 -7.18 29.20 0.24
CA ARG A 227 -8.13 30.17 0.79
C ARG A 227 -9.56 29.78 0.36
N GLY A 228 -9.72 29.29 -0.88
CA GLY A 228 -10.98 28.83 -1.44
C GLY A 228 -11.60 27.65 -0.70
N PHE A 229 -10.88 26.64 -0.26
CA PHE A 229 -11.51 25.49 0.41
C PHE A 229 -12.15 25.87 1.76
N ARG A 230 -11.57 26.80 2.49
CA ARG A 230 -12.16 27.36 3.70
C ARG A 230 -13.39 28.23 3.38
N GLU A 231 -13.40 28.93 2.26
CA GLU A 231 -14.53 29.75 1.80
C GLU A 231 -15.60 28.89 1.12
N VAL A 232 -15.21 27.84 0.42
CA VAL A 232 -16.11 26.82 -0.13
C VAL A 232 -16.87 26.10 0.99
N LEU A 233 -16.19 25.72 2.08
CA LEU A 233 -16.84 25.17 3.28
C LEU A 233 -17.77 26.17 3.99
N LYS A 234 -17.59 27.49 3.77
CA LYS A 234 -18.48 28.55 4.26
C LYS A 234 -19.65 28.86 3.30
N GLY A 235 -19.80 28.08 2.22
CA GLY A 235 -20.88 28.27 1.26
C GLY A 235 -20.66 29.38 0.23
N ASN A 236 -19.46 29.96 0.16
CA ASN A 236 -19.11 31.03 -0.80
C ASN A 236 -18.36 30.50 -2.05
N GLY A 237 -18.32 29.15 -2.26
CA GLY A 237 -17.64 28.52 -3.40
C GLY A 237 -18.39 28.74 -4.70
N GLY A 238 -17.72 29.30 -5.69
CA GLY A 238 -18.27 29.60 -7.00
C GLY A 238 -17.42 29.00 -8.15
N LEU A 239 -17.92 29.20 -9.38
CA LEU A 239 -17.24 28.84 -10.65
C LEU A 239 -15.76 29.31 -10.73
N ALA A 240 -15.39 30.35 -10.00
CA ALA A 240 -14.02 30.87 -9.92
C ALA A 240 -13.04 29.87 -9.33
N ASP A 241 -13.46 29.09 -8.32
CA ASP A 241 -12.60 28.11 -7.62
C ASP A 241 -12.30 26.90 -8.50
N VAL A 242 -13.29 26.44 -9.29
CA VAL A 242 -13.10 25.36 -10.28
C VAL A 242 -12.07 25.77 -11.35
N LYS A 243 -12.14 27.01 -11.82
CA LYS A 243 -11.20 27.54 -12.82
C LYS A 243 -9.78 27.65 -12.25
N HIS A 244 -9.67 28.05 -11.00
CA HIS A 244 -8.38 28.14 -10.31
C HIS A 244 -7.76 26.75 -10.15
N LEU A 245 -8.52 25.77 -9.63
CA LEU A 245 -8.09 24.38 -9.50
C LEU A 245 -7.70 23.78 -10.86
N LYS A 246 -8.51 24.00 -11.91
CA LYS A 246 -8.19 23.55 -13.26
C LYS A 246 -6.86 24.12 -13.76
N ASN A 247 -6.66 25.43 -13.63
CA ASN A 247 -5.42 26.09 -14.06
C ASN A 247 -4.22 25.55 -13.29
N PHE A 248 -4.37 25.34 -11.99
CA PHE A 248 -3.36 24.71 -11.16
C PHE A 248 -3.01 23.30 -11.66
N LEU A 249 -4.02 22.45 -11.90
CA LEU A 249 -3.80 21.09 -12.39
C LEU A 249 -3.12 21.08 -13.75
N ILE A 250 -3.52 21.95 -14.67
CA ILE A 250 -2.88 22.08 -15.99
C ILE A 250 -1.42 22.54 -15.85
N ALA A 251 -1.15 23.53 -15.00
CA ALA A 251 0.20 24.04 -14.78
C ALA A 251 1.15 22.98 -14.21
N ASN A 252 0.66 22.10 -13.31
CA ASN A 252 1.48 21.08 -12.68
C ASN A 252 1.53 19.76 -13.46
N LEU A 253 0.43 19.34 -14.08
CA LEU A 253 0.32 18.06 -14.77
C LEU A 253 0.56 18.16 -16.28
N GLY A 254 0.33 19.33 -16.87
CA GLY A 254 0.32 19.50 -18.32
C GLY A 254 -0.84 18.76 -18.99
N ASP A 255 -0.88 18.82 -20.33
CA ASP A 255 -1.85 18.11 -21.16
C ASP A 255 -1.37 16.67 -21.45
N VAL A 256 -1.19 15.87 -20.38
CA VAL A 256 -0.73 14.48 -20.47
C VAL A 256 -1.91 13.53 -20.33
N THR A 257 -1.99 12.51 -21.20
CA THR A 257 -2.98 11.44 -21.07
C THR A 257 -2.51 10.36 -20.09
N PHE A 258 -3.40 9.47 -19.66
CA PHE A 258 -3.03 8.34 -18.79
C PHE A 258 -1.99 7.43 -19.46
N GLU A 259 -2.08 7.21 -20.77
CA GLU A 259 -1.10 6.41 -21.51
C GLU A 259 0.25 7.11 -21.60
N GLU A 260 0.29 8.40 -21.89
CA GLU A 260 1.52 9.19 -21.94
C GLU A 260 2.20 9.24 -20.57
N ALA A 261 1.43 9.44 -19.49
CA ALA A 261 1.94 9.42 -18.11
C ALA A 261 2.58 8.06 -17.78
N PHE A 262 1.93 6.96 -18.13
CA PHE A 262 2.47 5.62 -17.92
C PHE A 262 3.76 5.39 -18.71
N LYS A 263 3.83 5.81 -19.99
CA LYS A 263 5.04 5.69 -20.80
C LYS A 263 6.23 6.46 -20.20
N GLN A 264 5.96 7.58 -19.53
CA GLN A 264 6.97 8.43 -18.90
C GLN A 264 7.46 7.87 -17.54
N SER A 265 6.54 7.45 -16.69
CA SER A 265 6.83 7.08 -15.29
C SER A 265 6.97 5.57 -15.04
N GLY A 266 6.31 4.75 -15.86
CA GLY A 266 6.13 3.30 -15.60
C GLY A 266 5.15 2.99 -14.47
N LEU A 267 4.42 4.02 -13.95
CA LEU A 267 3.45 3.87 -12.87
C LEU A 267 2.03 3.80 -13.40
N TYR A 268 1.24 2.86 -12.90
CA TYR A 268 -0.18 2.74 -13.21
C TYR A 268 -0.98 3.73 -12.36
N ASN A 269 -1.45 4.80 -13.00
CA ASN A 269 -2.30 5.80 -12.37
C ASN A 269 -3.76 5.39 -12.42
N ASN A 270 -4.44 5.45 -11.29
CA ASN A 270 -5.84 5.17 -11.15
C ASN A 270 -6.51 6.33 -10.40
N VAL A 271 -7.45 7.01 -11.04
CA VAL A 271 -8.19 8.12 -10.45
C VAL A 271 -9.65 7.73 -10.30
N ALA A 272 -10.13 7.68 -9.05
CA ALA A 272 -11.52 7.38 -8.74
C ALA A 272 -12.39 8.62 -9.00
N VAL A 273 -13.45 8.46 -9.80
CA VAL A 273 -14.39 9.53 -10.16
C VAL A 273 -15.82 9.06 -9.87
N ALA A 274 -16.57 9.87 -9.12
CA ALA A 274 -18.00 9.65 -8.94
C ALA A 274 -18.80 10.29 -10.09
N PRO A 275 -19.74 9.58 -10.72
CA PRO A 275 -20.61 10.16 -11.73
C PRO A 275 -21.59 11.15 -11.09
N TYR A 276 -22.05 12.13 -11.89
CA TYR A 276 -23.08 13.08 -11.47
C TYR A 276 -24.43 12.39 -11.23
N ASP A 277 -24.74 11.39 -12.04
CA ASP A 277 -25.94 10.58 -11.90
C ASP A 277 -25.73 9.53 -10.80
N ALA A 278 -26.48 9.68 -9.70
CA ALA A 278 -26.39 8.78 -8.55
C ALA A 278 -26.79 7.31 -8.85
N SER A 279 -27.45 7.05 -9.99
CA SER A 279 -27.78 5.69 -10.45
C SER A 279 -26.57 4.95 -11.05
N GLN A 280 -25.49 5.67 -11.37
CA GLN A 280 -24.29 5.09 -11.94
C GLN A 280 -23.25 4.77 -10.87
N ASN A 281 -22.52 3.70 -11.07
CA ASN A 281 -21.41 3.32 -10.17
C ASN A 281 -20.19 4.23 -10.35
N PRO A 282 -19.41 4.48 -9.28
CA PRO A 282 -18.11 5.10 -9.37
C PRO A 282 -17.21 4.41 -10.41
N ARG A 283 -16.38 5.20 -11.09
CA ARG A 283 -15.49 4.70 -12.15
C ARG A 283 -14.04 5.00 -11.79
N ILE A 284 -13.15 4.13 -12.24
CA ILE A 284 -11.71 4.35 -12.16
C ILE A 284 -11.22 4.73 -13.56
N MET A 285 -10.66 5.92 -13.67
CA MET A 285 -9.97 6.39 -14.87
C MET A 285 -8.50 5.98 -14.76
N SER A 286 -7.99 5.29 -15.78
CA SER A 286 -6.64 4.73 -15.76
C SER A 286 -6.13 4.50 -17.19
N THR A 287 -4.88 4.10 -17.29
CA THR A 287 -4.27 3.67 -18.57
C THR A 287 -5.06 2.56 -19.26
N PHE A 288 -5.74 1.68 -18.50
CA PHE A 288 -6.50 0.56 -19.05
C PHE A 288 -7.93 0.94 -19.44
N THR A 289 -8.58 1.81 -18.66
CA THR A 289 -9.99 2.16 -18.85
C THR A 289 -10.18 3.40 -19.72
N SER A 290 -9.20 4.29 -19.76
CA SER A 290 -9.31 5.62 -20.37
C SER A 290 -7.94 6.14 -20.82
N PRO A 291 -7.21 5.44 -21.73
CA PRO A 291 -5.82 5.76 -22.07
C PRO A 291 -5.67 7.20 -22.62
N ASP A 292 -6.61 7.67 -23.43
CA ASP A 292 -6.56 8.97 -24.12
C ASP A 292 -7.10 10.13 -23.27
N LEU A 293 -7.61 9.84 -22.07
CA LEU A 293 -8.15 10.85 -21.18
C LEU A 293 -7.03 11.69 -20.57
N LEU A 294 -7.19 13.01 -20.54
CA LEU A 294 -6.26 13.92 -19.88
C LEU A 294 -6.32 13.71 -18.37
N VAL A 295 -5.16 13.47 -17.77
CA VAL A 295 -5.04 13.16 -16.32
C VAL A 295 -5.60 14.29 -15.48
N TRP A 296 -5.29 15.56 -15.81
CA TRP A 296 -5.81 16.70 -15.06
C TRP A 296 -7.35 16.76 -15.04
N SER A 297 -8.02 16.34 -16.12
CA SER A 297 -9.48 16.39 -16.19
C SER A 297 -10.13 15.33 -15.31
N ALA A 298 -9.53 14.15 -15.19
CA ALA A 298 -9.94 13.11 -14.24
C ALA A 298 -9.73 13.55 -12.79
N VAL A 299 -8.58 14.15 -12.50
CA VAL A 299 -8.29 14.68 -11.16
C VAL A 299 -9.26 15.81 -10.79
N LEU A 300 -9.55 16.73 -11.70
CA LEU A 300 -10.52 17.79 -11.48
C LEU A 300 -11.92 17.22 -11.19
N ALA A 301 -12.34 16.20 -11.93
CA ALA A 301 -13.61 15.52 -11.72
C ALA A 301 -13.63 14.79 -10.35
N SER A 302 -12.52 14.17 -9.95
CA SER A 302 -12.39 13.52 -8.66
C SER A 302 -12.44 14.51 -7.48
N CYS A 303 -12.00 15.75 -7.70
CA CYS A 303 -12.05 16.83 -6.70
C CYS A 303 -13.40 17.56 -6.67
N ALA A 304 -14.28 17.32 -7.64
CA ALA A 304 -15.57 18.00 -7.75
C ALA A 304 -16.58 17.46 -6.73
N VAL A 305 -16.49 17.94 -5.49
CA VAL A 305 -17.41 17.57 -4.41
C VAL A 305 -18.82 18.07 -4.76
N PRO A 306 -19.85 17.18 -4.75
CA PRO A 306 -21.23 17.58 -4.98
C PRO A 306 -21.67 18.75 -4.06
N ILE A 307 -22.54 19.62 -4.56
CA ILE A 307 -23.02 20.84 -3.89
C ILE A 307 -21.99 21.99 -3.91
N LEU A 308 -20.69 21.70 -3.77
CA LEU A 308 -19.64 22.71 -3.73
C LEU A 308 -19.10 23.04 -5.12
N PHE A 309 -19.06 22.06 -6.02
CA PHE A 309 -18.53 22.19 -7.38
C PHE A 309 -19.58 21.77 -8.43
N PRO A 310 -19.65 22.45 -9.57
CA PRO A 310 -20.46 21.98 -10.69
C PRO A 310 -19.87 20.70 -11.27
N PRO A 311 -20.68 19.89 -11.96
CA PRO A 311 -20.21 18.71 -12.67
C PRO A 311 -19.10 19.04 -13.69
N VAL A 312 -18.05 18.21 -13.67
CA VAL A 312 -16.90 18.36 -14.57
C VAL A 312 -17.04 17.42 -15.75
N LYS A 313 -16.86 17.96 -16.97
CA LYS A 313 -16.76 17.15 -18.18
C LYS A 313 -15.33 16.64 -18.34
N LEU A 314 -15.19 15.33 -18.54
CA LEU A 314 -13.92 14.70 -18.85
C LEU A 314 -13.44 15.13 -20.24
N THR A 315 -12.15 15.35 -20.39
CA THR A 315 -11.51 15.81 -21.61
C THR A 315 -10.45 14.81 -22.08
N SER A 316 -10.49 14.41 -23.34
CA SER A 316 -9.51 13.52 -23.96
C SER A 316 -8.76 14.22 -25.10
N LYS A 317 -7.55 13.75 -25.41
CA LYS A 317 -6.88 14.05 -26.67
C LYS A 317 -7.55 13.26 -27.79
N ARG A 318 -7.84 13.92 -28.93
CA ARG A 318 -8.15 13.23 -30.17
C ARG A 318 -6.82 13.01 -30.89
N HIS A 319 -6.54 11.80 -31.23
CA HIS A 319 -5.47 11.45 -32.17
C HIS A 319 -5.94 11.62 -33.58
#